data_6605982c19c5b3cc1cd345e60e851017
#
_entry.id   6605982c19c5b3cc1cd345e60e851017
#
_cell.length_a   1.000
_cell.length_b   1.000
_cell.length_c   1.000
_cell.angle_alpha   90.00
_cell.angle_beta   90.00
_cell.angle_gamma   90.00
#
_symmetry.space_group_name_H-M   'P 1'
#
loop_
_entity.id
_entity.type
_entity.pdbx_description
1 polymer ?
#
loop_
_entity_poly.entity_id
_entity_poly.type
_entity_poly.pdbx_seq_one_letter_code
_entity_poly.pdbx_strand_id
1 'polypeptide(L)'
;YFFEKEEYNIQDLFELIRYKKILTPREIRFFKFKVLQALSKMYHAKGWVQQYHLGALRNTNSRQLQTLGPDTGFDSIGDFDQAKAMAGYFNSLDKSDQLAKTIIYNLNPKDNEVFATMIGNFNDGSTKGKIQYGSGWWYLDQKDGMEAQMNILSNMGLISCFIGMLTD
;
A
#
# COMPACT_ATOMS: atom_id res chain seq x y z
N TYR A 1 -4.12 -7.17 -1.47
CA TYR A 1 -4.55 -8.39 -2.18
C TYR A 1 -3.88 -8.42 -3.56
N PHE A 2 -3.51 -9.62 -4.03
CA PHE A 2 -2.94 -9.84 -5.35
C PHE A 2 -3.55 -11.10 -5.97
N PHE A 3 -3.86 -11.06 -7.24
CA PHE A 3 -4.40 -12.18 -8.02
C PHE A 3 -3.57 -12.34 -9.29
N GLU A 4 -2.97 -13.51 -9.46
CA GLU A 4 -2.15 -13.83 -10.64
C GLU A 4 -2.98 -14.02 -11.91
N LYS A 5 -4.22 -14.47 -11.74
CA LYS A 5 -5.13 -14.79 -12.84
C LYS A 5 -6.42 -13.98 -12.75
N GLU A 6 -7.04 -13.75 -13.88
CA GLU A 6 -8.41 -13.23 -13.95
C GLU A 6 -9.36 -14.33 -13.47
N GLU A 7 -9.85 -14.20 -12.24
CA GLU A 7 -10.75 -15.17 -11.61
C GLU A 7 -12.23 -14.84 -11.87
N TYR A 8 -12.51 -13.56 -12.06
CA TYR A 8 -13.87 -13.05 -12.26
C TYR A 8 -13.88 -12.01 -13.37
N ASN A 9 -15.01 -11.86 -14.04
CA ASN A 9 -15.23 -10.72 -14.92
C ASN A 9 -15.50 -9.49 -14.07
N ILE A 10 -14.66 -8.46 -14.21
CA ILE A 10 -14.79 -7.23 -13.43
C ILE A 10 -16.07 -6.47 -13.72
N GLN A 11 -16.56 -6.51 -14.96
CA GLN A 11 -17.81 -5.84 -15.36
C GLN A 11 -19.01 -6.49 -14.68
N ASP A 12 -19.04 -7.81 -14.60
CA ASP A 12 -20.12 -8.54 -13.93
C ASP A 12 -20.15 -8.21 -12.43
N LEU A 13 -18.97 -8.15 -11.77
CA LEU A 13 -18.88 -7.74 -10.37
C LEU A 13 -19.35 -6.31 -10.16
N PHE A 14 -19.00 -5.40 -11.07
CA PHE A 14 -19.43 -4.02 -11.01
C PHE A 14 -20.96 -3.90 -11.12
N GLU A 15 -21.58 -4.62 -12.04
CA GLU A 15 -23.04 -4.66 -12.17
C GLU A 15 -23.72 -5.24 -10.92
N LEU A 16 -23.18 -6.32 -10.34
CA LEU A 16 -23.69 -6.86 -9.08
C LEU A 16 -23.68 -5.80 -7.97
N ILE A 17 -22.59 -5.03 -7.85
CA ILE A 17 -22.49 -3.93 -6.87
C ILE A 17 -23.54 -2.84 -7.14
N ARG A 18 -23.71 -2.43 -8.40
CA ARG A 18 -24.72 -1.43 -8.79
C ARG A 18 -26.14 -1.87 -8.42
N TYR A 19 -26.44 -3.16 -8.55
CA TYR A 19 -27.72 -3.72 -8.15
C TYR A 19 -27.80 -4.13 -6.67
N LYS A 20 -26.85 -3.65 -5.84
CA LYS A 20 -26.78 -3.90 -4.38
C LYS A 20 -26.80 -5.39 -4.01
N LYS A 21 -26.25 -6.24 -4.87
CA LYS A 21 -26.07 -7.67 -4.57
C LYS A 21 -24.87 -7.84 -3.62
N ILE A 22 -24.98 -8.85 -2.76
CA ILE A 22 -23.91 -9.19 -1.81
C ILE A 22 -22.85 -9.99 -2.56
N LEU A 23 -21.61 -9.50 -2.53
CA LEU A 23 -20.45 -10.21 -3.03
C LEU A 23 -19.83 -11.08 -1.94
N THR A 24 -19.23 -12.18 -2.33
CA THR A 24 -18.37 -12.98 -1.44
C THR A 24 -17.11 -12.19 -1.05
N PRO A 25 -16.46 -12.51 0.08
CA PRO A 25 -15.21 -11.87 0.48
C PRO A 25 -14.10 -11.98 -0.57
N ARG A 26 -14.10 -13.05 -1.39
CA ARG A 26 -13.11 -13.24 -2.46
C ARG A 26 -13.37 -12.31 -3.64
N GLU A 27 -14.63 -12.18 -4.06
CA GLU A 27 -15.06 -11.24 -5.10
C GLU A 27 -14.78 -9.78 -4.70
N ILE A 28 -15.04 -9.41 -3.46
CA ILE A 28 -14.72 -8.08 -2.93
C ILE A 28 -13.21 -7.81 -3.01
N ARG A 29 -12.36 -8.77 -2.61
CA ARG A 29 -10.91 -8.62 -2.71
C ARG A 29 -10.44 -8.49 -4.15
N PHE A 30 -10.99 -9.31 -5.05
CA PHE A 30 -10.68 -9.23 -6.48
C PHE A 30 -11.09 -7.88 -7.07
N PHE A 31 -12.31 -7.43 -6.78
CA PHE A 31 -12.81 -6.13 -7.24
C PHE A 31 -11.89 -4.98 -6.77
N LYS A 32 -11.56 -4.94 -5.48
CA LYS A 32 -10.64 -3.94 -4.92
C LYS A 32 -9.26 -3.99 -5.59
N PHE A 33 -8.72 -5.17 -5.83
CA PHE A 33 -7.45 -5.33 -6.55
C PHE A 33 -7.51 -4.74 -7.95
N LYS A 34 -8.56 -5.03 -8.71
CA LYS A 34 -8.74 -4.52 -10.08
C LYS A 34 -8.94 -3.00 -10.12
N VAL A 35 -9.68 -2.45 -9.16
CA VAL A 35 -9.83 -0.98 -9.04
C VAL A 35 -8.48 -0.32 -8.76
N LEU A 36 -7.71 -0.83 -7.79
CA LEU A 36 -6.38 -0.30 -7.49
C LEU A 36 -5.45 -0.40 -8.71
N GLN A 37 -5.48 -1.52 -9.44
CA GLN A 37 -4.67 -1.70 -10.64
C GLN A 37 -5.05 -0.70 -11.74
N ALA A 38 -6.33 -0.45 -11.96
CA ALA A 38 -6.82 0.53 -12.93
C ALA A 38 -6.40 1.96 -12.54
N LEU A 39 -6.57 2.33 -11.26
CA LEU A 39 -6.14 3.64 -10.74
C LEU A 39 -4.62 3.84 -10.89
N SER A 40 -3.81 2.83 -10.56
CA SER A 40 -2.35 2.91 -10.71
C SER A 40 -1.91 3.17 -12.15
N LYS A 41 -2.57 2.53 -13.11
CA LYS A 41 -2.33 2.79 -14.54
C LYS A 41 -2.70 4.21 -14.95
N MET A 42 -3.80 4.74 -14.42
CA MET A 42 -4.20 6.14 -14.65
C MET A 42 -3.21 7.12 -14.03
N TYR A 43 -2.68 6.83 -12.83
CA TYR A 43 -1.67 7.66 -12.17
C TYR A 43 -0.36 7.64 -12.95
N HIS A 44 0.06 6.47 -13.44
CA HIS A 44 1.22 6.35 -14.32
C HIS A 44 1.05 7.23 -15.58
N ALA A 45 -0.08 7.09 -16.28
CA ALA A 45 -0.36 7.86 -17.49
C ALA A 45 -0.39 9.38 -17.27
N LYS A 46 -0.69 9.83 -16.04
CA LYS A 46 -0.67 11.24 -15.63
C LYS A 46 0.66 11.70 -15.04
N GLY A 47 1.64 10.82 -14.88
CA GLY A 47 2.90 11.13 -14.21
C GLY A 47 2.75 11.41 -12.70
N TRP A 48 1.65 10.99 -12.10
CA TRP A 48 1.37 11.21 -10.68
C TRP A 48 2.16 10.25 -9.79
N VAL A 49 2.27 10.62 -8.52
CA VAL A 49 2.82 9.78 -7.45
C VAL A 49 1.67 9.13 -6.70
N GLN A 50 1.79 7.83 -6.44
CA GLN A 50 0.86 7.11 -5.57
C GLN A 50 1.52 6.81 -4.23
N GLN A 51 0.73 6.79 -3.16
CA GLN A 51 1.20 6.51 -1.81
C GLN A 51 0.37 5.37 -1.21
N TYR A 52 1.06 4.37 -0.63
CA TYR A 52 0.42 3.25 0.04
C TYR A 52 0.72 3.28 1.53
N HIS A 53 -0.31 3.37 2.34
CA HIS A 53 -0.27 3.27 3.78
C HIS A 53 -0.74 1.88 4.20
N LEU A 54 0.13 1.10 4.82
CA LEU A 54 -0.05 -0.34 5.03
C LEU A 54 0.03 -0.72 6.50
N GLY A 55 -0.76 -1.73 6.90
CA GLY A 55 -0.55 -2.42 8.17
C GLY A 55 -1.44 -1.98 9.33
N ALA A 56 -2.44 -1.12 9.13
CA ALA A 56 -3.38 -0.76 10.19
C ALA A 56 -4.42 -1.86 10.45
N LEU A 57 -4.54 -2.28 11.70
CA LEU A 57 -5.65 -3.11 12.19
C LEU A 57 -6.70 -2.20 12.79
N ARG A 58 -7.77 -1.96 12.04
CA ARG A 58 -8.79 -0.96 12.34
C ARG A 58 -9.87 -1.46 13.27
N ASN A 59 -10.37 -0.54 14.13
CA ASN A 59 -11.59 -0.73 14.93
C ASN A 59 -11.54 -1.99 15.80
N THR A 60 -10.45 -2.19 16.53
CA THR A 60 -10.20 -3.42 17.32
C THR A 60 -11.13 -3.57 18.52
N ASN A 61 -11.77 -2.50 18.96
CA ASN A 61 -12.73 -2.50 20.06
C ASN A 61 -14.16 -2.37 19.53
N SER A 62 -14.88 -3.50 19.40
CA SER A 62 -16.23 -3.53 18.84
C SER A 62 -17.26 -2.74 19.66
N ARG A 63 -17.11 -2.68 20.99
CA ARG A 63 -17.99 -1.88 21.86
C ARG A 63 -17.86 -0.39 21.56
N GLN A 64 -16.64 0.10 21.41
CA GLN A 64 -16.40 1.50 21.08
C GLN A 64 -16.82 1.82 19.65
N LEU A 65 -16.61 0.91 18.72
CA LEU A 65 -17.11 1.05 17.35
C LEU A 65 -18.63 1.24 17.29
N GLN A 66 -19.38 0.50 18.12
CA GLN A 66 -20.83 0.65 18.20
C GLN A 66 -21.26 1.98 18.85
N THR A 67 -20.49 2.45 19.83
CA THR A 67 -20.84 3.66 20.61
C THR A 67 -20.42 4.95 19.90
N LEU A 68 -19.21 4.96 19.32
CA LEU A 68 -18.56 6.18 18.79
C LEU A 68 -18.45 6.18 17.26
N GLY A 69 -18.64 5.04 16.61
CA GLY A 69 -18.43 4.89 15.17
C GLY A 69 -16.96 4.58 14.80
N PRO A 70 -16.66 4.49 13.49
CA PRO A 70 -15.33 4.22 12.99
C PRO A 70 -14.40 5.42 13.17
N ASP A 71 -13.09 5.16 13.06
CA ASP A 71 -12.03 6.18 13.04
C ASP A 71 -11.98 7.07 14.32
N THR A 72 -12.26 6.46 15.47
CA THR A 72 -12.27 7.14 16.77
C THR A 72 -11.08 6.75 17.67
N GLY A 73 -9.99 6.23 17.07
CA GLY A 73 -8.72 5.98 17.75
C GLY A 73 -8.55 4.56 18.32
N PHE A 74 -9.47 3.64 18.07
CA PHE A 74 -9.37 2.25 18.55
C PHE A 74 -8.73 1.32 17.50
N ASP A 75 -7.55 1.72 17.04
CA ASP A 75 -6.76 1.02 16.03
C ASP A 75 -5.46 0.48 16.64
N SER A 76 -4.83 -0.44 15.93
CA SER A 76 -3.55 -1.05 16.34
C SER A 76 -2.66 -1.30 15.12
N ILE A 77 -1.38 -1.58 15.39
CA ILE A 77 -0.50 -2.17 14.39
C ILE A 77 -1.02 -3.57 14.05
N GLY A 78 -1.21 -3.84 12.76
CA GLY A 78 -1.57 -5.17 12.28
C GLY A 78 -0.33 -5.99 11.94
N ASP A 79 -0.44 -7.30 12.12
CA ASP A 79 0.58 -8.26 11.73
C ASP A 79 0.11 -9.06 10.51
N PHE A 80 0.25 -8.42 9.33
CA PHE A 80 -0.22 -8.98 8.06
C PHE A 80 0.94 -9.47 7.20
N ASP A 81 0.75 -10.57 6.50
CA ASP A 81 1.65 -11.01 5.44
C ASP A 81 1.41 -10.20 4.16
N GLN A 82 2.20 -9.13 3.97
CA GLN A 82 2.01 -8.15 2.90
C GLN A 82 3.04 -8.27 1.77
N ALA A 83 4.22 -8.81 2.05
CA ALA A 83 5.36 -8.81 1.15
C ALA A 83 5.06 -9.42 -0.22
N LYS A 84 4.56 -10.66 -0.24
CA LYS A 84 4.25 -11.39 -1.47
C LYS A 84 3.15 -10.73 -2.29
N ALA A 85 2.11 -10.23 -1.62
CA ALA A 85 0.99 -9.56 -2.28
C ALA A 85 1.44 -8.23 -2.91
N MET A 86 2.26 -7.45 -2.23
CA MET A 86 2.78 -6.18 -2.75
C MET A 86 3.74 -6.40 -3.92
N ALA A 87 4.67 -7.35 -3.80
CA ALA A 87 5.58 -7.70 -4.89
C ALA A 87 4.82 -8.13 -6.15
N GLY A 88 3.82 -9.00 -6.00
CA GLY A 88 2.96 -9.43 -7.10
C GLY A 88 2.17 -8.28 -7.73
N TYR A 89 1.64 -7.39 -6.90
CA TYR A 89 0.92 -6.20 -7.37
C TYR A 89 1.82 -5.27 -8.20
N PHE A 90 2.99 -4.91 -7.69
CA PHE A 90 3.94 -4.08 -8.43
C PHE A 90 4.40 -4.74 -9.71
N ASN A 91 4.77 -6.01 -9.66
CA ASN A 91 5.14 -6.78 -10.86
C ASN A 91 4.02 -6.81 -11.91
N SER A 92 2.75 -6.86 -11.51
CA SER A 92 1.62 -6.83 -12.45
C SER A 92 1.50 -5.53 -13.23
N LEU A 93 1.99 -4.43 -12.67
CA LEU A 93 2.04 -3.10 -13.30
C LEU A 93 3.34 -2.89 -14.06
N ASP A 94 4.45 -3.31 -13.48
CA ASP A 94 5.79 -3.13 -14.03
C ASP A 94 6.01 -3.92 -15.32
N LYS A 95 5.45 -5.13 -15.44
CA LYS A 95 5.48 -5.95 -16.66
C LYS A 95 5.04 -5.21 -17.93
N SER A 96 4.19 -4.22 -17.82
CA SER A 96 3.68 -3.41 -18.92
C SER A 96 4.18 -1.97 -18.88
N ASP A 97 5.23 -1.71 -18.10
CA ASP A 97 5.79 -0.37 -17.87
C ASP A 97 4.70 0.65 -17.46
N GLN A 98 3.83 0.24 -16.53
CA GLN A 98 2.71 1.04 -16.03
C GLN A 98 2.74 1.24 -14.51
N LEU A 99 3.87 0.93 -13.86
CA LEU A 99 4.07 1.22 -12.44
C LEU A 99 4.38 2.69 -12.25
N ALA A 100 3.47 3.41 -11.62
CA ALA A 100 3.64 4.83 -11.30
C ALA A 100 4.74 5.03 -10.23
N LYS A 101 5.26 6.25 -10.13
CA LYS A 101 6.09 6.65 -8.98
C LYS A 101 5.34 6.34 -7.70
N THR A 102 5.98 5.64 -6.77
CA THR A 102 5.28 5.07 -5.61
C THR A 102 6.06 5.30 -4.32
N ILE A 103 5.34 5.65 -3.26
CA ILE A 103 5.87 5.71 -1.90
C ILE A 103 5.13 4.71 -1.05
N ILE A 104 5.87 3.89 -0.27
CA ILE A 104 5.31 2.89 0.62
C ILE A 104 5.54 3.33 2.06
N TYR A 105 4.47 3.36 2.84
CA TYR A 105 4.50 3.59 4.29
C TYR A 105 3.95 2.33 4.98
N ASN A 106 4.77 1.68 5.80
CA ASN A 106 4.30 0.60 6.66
C ASN A 106 4.10 1.07 8.09
N LEU A 107 3.22 0.38 8.80
CA LEU A 107 2.92 0.69 10.19
C LEU A 107 3.57 -0.31 11.16
N ASN A 108 3.83 -1.54 10.72
CA ASN A 108 4.51 -2.55 11.53
C ASN A 108 6.02 -2.45 11.31
N PRO A 109 6.84 -2.14 12.35
CA PRO A 109 8.29 -2.00 12.19
C PRO A 109 8.99 -3.29 11.72
N LYS A 110 8.39 -4.47 11.91
CA LYS A 110 8.93 -5.73 11.37
C LYS A 110 9.01 -5.76 9.83
N ASP A 111 8.21 -4.92 9.16
CA ASP A 111 8.13 -4.86 7.71
C ASP A 111 9.06 -3.80 7.10
N ASN A 112 9.86 -3.11 7.93
CA ASN A 112 10.73 -2.03 7.46
C ASN A 112 11.72 -2.52 6.40
N GLU A 113 12.53 -3.54 6.69
CA GLU A 113 13.48 -4.11 5.75
C GLU A 113 12.78 -4.82 4.59
N VAL A 114 11.61 -5.40 4.84
CA VAL A 114 10.80 -6.05 3.80
C VAL A 114 10.48 -5.07 2.69
N PHE A 115 9.95 -3.89 3.03
CA PHE A 115 9.59 -2.89 2.03
C PHE A 115 10.80 -2.10 1.51
N ALA A 116 11.77 -1.79 2.37
CA ALA A 116 12.99 -1.12 1.95
C ALA A 116 13.79 -1.92 0.92
N THR A 117 13.85 -3.24 1.04
CA THR A 117 14.48 -4.11 0.04
C THR A 117 13.63 -4.27 -1.22
N MET A 118 12.30 -4.33 -1.07
CA MET A 118 11.38 -4.49 -2.19
C MET A 118 11.44 -3.33 -3.18
N ILE A 119 11.57 -2.10 -2.70
CA ILE A 119 11.63 -0.91 -3.57
C ILE A 119 12.78 -0.98 -4.57
N GLY A 120 13.89 -1.60 -4.21
CA GLY A 120 15.05 -1.76 -5.10
C GLY A 120 14.75 -2.59 -6.35
N ASN A 121 13.76 -3.49 -6.29
CA ASN A 121 13.42 -4.38 -7.40
C ASN A 121 12.66 -3.69 -8.54
N PHE A 122 12.10 -2.50 -8.29
CA PHE A 122 11.23 -1.79 -9.23
C PHE A 122 11.74 -0.40 -9.59
N ASN A 123 12.97 -0.06 -9.22
CA ASN A 123 13.67 1.13 -9.70
C ASN A 123 14.37 0.81 -11.01
N ASP A 124 13.94 1.40 -12.10
CA ASP A 124 14.35 1.13 -13.48
C ASP A 124 15.31 2.18 -14.06
N GLY A 125 15.67 3.20 -13.29
CA GLY A 125 16.54 4.29 -13.72
C GLY A 125 15.83 5.41 -14.49
N SER A 126 14.56 5.27 -14.84
CA SER A 126 13.79 6.31 -15.53
C SER A 126 13.62 7.58 -14.69
N THR A 127 13.47 7.40 -13.37
CA THR A 127 13.32 8.47 -12.40
C THR A 127 14.08 8.12 -11.12
N LYS A 128 14.86 9.06 -10.60
CA LYS A 128 15.54 8.87 -9.31
C LYS A 128 14.53 8.60 -8.21
N GLY A 129 14.67 7.47 -7.50
CA GLY A 129 13.74 7.09 -6.45
C GLY A 129 12.31 6.90 -6.94
N LYS A 130 12.11 6.27 -8.10
CA LYS A 130 10.79 5.96 -8.66
C LYS A 130 9.90 5.27 -7.64
N ILE A 131 10.47 4.30 -6.93
CA ILE A 131 9.83 3.65 -5.79
C ILE A 131 10.59 4.01 -4.53
N GLN A 132 9.90 4.53 -3.52
CA GLN A 132 10.50 4.99 -2.28
C GLN A 132 9.88 4.30 -1.07
N TYR A 133 10.71 4.09 -0.05
CA TYR A 133 10.29 3.78 1.30
C TYR A 133 10.05 5.10 2.03
N GLY A 134 8.83 5.34 2.47
CA GLY A 134 8.40 6.61 3.06
C GLY A 134 8.86 6.79 4.51
N SER A 135 8.48 7.88 5.12
CA SER A 135 8.79 8.20 6.51
C SER A 135 8.06 7.28 7.50
N GLY A 136 8.55 7.25 8.74
CA GLY A 136 7.74 6.79 9.87
C GLY A 136 6.45 7.62 9.95
N TRP A 137 5.32 6.98 10.14
CA TRP A 137 4.02 7.65 10.25
C TRP A 137 3.15 6.96 11.30
N TRP A 138 2.18 7.67 11.84
CA TRP A 138 1.26 7.23 12.88
C TRP A 138 2.02 6.62 14.08
N TYR A 139 1.91 5.29 14.35
CA TYR A 139 2.62 4.67 15.48
C TYR A 139 4.14 4.67 15.36
N LEU A 140 4.70 4.89 14.17
CA LEU A 140 6.13 5.03 13.93
C LEU A 140 6.59 6.49 13.84
N ASP A 141 5.68 7.45 13.93
CA ASP A 141 5.97 8.89 13.93
C ASP A 141 6.38 9.35 15.35
N GLN A 142 7.47 8.79 15.80
CA GLN A 142 8.13 9.09 17.06
C GLN A 142 9.65 8.86 16.88
N LYS A 143 10.46 9.37 17.80
CA LYS A 143 11.92 9.41 17.65
C LYS A 143 12.52 8.08 17.15
N ASP A 144 12.30 7.00 17.90
CA ASP A 144 12.93 5.71 17.61
C ASP A 144 12.42 5.11 16.29
N GLY A 145 11.13 5.26 16.00
CA GLY A 145 10.52 4.81 14.75
C GLY A 145 11.04 5.57 13.53
N MET A 146 11.17 6.89 13.63
CA MET A 146 11.71 7.73 12.55
C MET A 146 13.21 7.46 12.32
N GLU A 147 14.01 7.35 13.38
CA GLU A 147 15.44 7.02 13.26
C GLU A 147 15.65 5.64 12.64
N ALA A 148 14.91 4.62 13.08
CA ALA A 148 14.98 3.28 12.51
C ALA A 148 14.61 3.28 11.02
N GLN A 149 13.53 3.94 10.64
CA GLN A 149 13.07 4.04 9.27
C GLN A 149 14.12 4.74 8.37
N MET A 150 14.67 5.88 8.79
CA MET A 150 15.71 6.60 8.02
C MET A 150 17.00 5.80 7.88
N ASN A 151 17.42 5.08 8.93
CA ASN A 151 18.59 4.21 8.87
C ASN A 151 18.41 3.08 7.86
N ILE A 152 17.25 2.43 7.87
CA ILE A 152 16.93 1.36 6.93
C ILE A 152 16.85 1.88 5.50
N LEU A 153 16.19 3.02 5.29
CA LEU A 153 16.17 3.67 3.98
C LEU A 153 17.59 4.01 3.49
N SER A 154 18.43 4.55 4.36
CA SER A 154 19.82 4.90 4.04
C SER A 154 20.65 3.68 3.65
N ASN A 155 20.40 2.52 4.29
CA ASN A 155 21.12 1.28 4.00
C ASN A 155 20.68 0.60 2.70
N MET A 156 19.40 0.71 2.34
CA MET A 156 18.77 -0.06 1.26
C MET A 156 18.36 0.78 0.06
N GLY A 157 18.34 2.10 0.20
CA GLY A 157 17.86 3.01 -0.83
C GLY A 157 18.69 4.27 -0.96
N LEU A 158 18.11 5.28 -1.59
CA LEU A 158 18.75 6.56 -1.86
C LEU A 158 18.16 7.64 -0.95
N ILE A 159 18.76 7.84 0.22
CA ILE A 159 18.27 8.82 1.20
C ILE A 159 18.23 10.26 0.64
N SER A 160 19.08 10.60 -0.30
CA SER A 160 19.05 11.91 -0.96
C SER A 160 17.78 12.15 -1.79
N CYS A 161 17.01 11.12 -2.08
CA CYS A 161 15.70 11.20 -2.75
C CYS A 161 14.54 11.06 -1.77
N PHE A 162 14.82 10.98 -0.45
CA PHE A 162 13.80 10.83 0.58
C PHE A 162 12.88 12.05 0.62
N ILE A 163 11.59 11.82 0.45
CA ILE A 163 10.60 12.89 0.38
C ILE A 163 10.25 13.47 1.76
N GLY A 164 10.56 12.74 2.81
CA GLY A 164 10.27 13.15 4.18
C GLY A 164 8.82 12.91 4.60
N MET A 165 8.48 13.47 5.74
CA MET A 165 7.11 13.50 6.24
C MET A 165 6.42 14.72 5.63
N LEU A 166 5.36 14.47 4.89
CA LEU A 166 4.36 15.49 4.56
C LEU A 166 3.36 15.52 5.72
N THR A 167 2.73 16.65 5.95
CA THR A 167 1.72 16.75 7.02
C THR A 167 0.61 15.72 6.82
N ASP A 168 0.20 15.15 7.91
CA ASP A 168 -0.92 14.22 7.94
C ASP A 168 -2.19 14.94 8.46
#